data_7f0787fb230895561a1f2d383c6fc6a6
#
_entry.id   7f0787fb230895561a1f2d383c6fc6a6
#
_cell.length_a   1.000
_cell.length_b   1.000
_cell.length_c   1.000
_cell.angle_alpha   90.00
_cell.angle_beta   90.00
_cell.angle_gamma   90.00
#
_symmetry.space_group_name_H-M   'P 1'
#
loop_
_entity.id
_entity.type
_entity.pdbx_description
1 polymer ?
#
loop_
_entity_poly.entity_id
_entity_poly.type
_entity_poly.pdbx_seq_one_letter_code
_entity_poly.pdbx_strand_id
1 'polypeptide(L)'
;KKPYLVPADVKGLKAASAANKVSAAMWTALGANPTPIGITEIASAFQTGLTDVNATVVTFYLPSGLSKVAPVLSKVELADAPGIVLMNKGVYDKLPAAERAALDKAIARRSATQLRQEIRGFEAALRDMHVKAGGTVATPTPEQREQWRSLLQPVWPKMVQEVGGEAPAFFKQMEAAKSSCEKKS
;
A
#
# COMPACT_ATOMS: atom_id res chain seq x y z
N LYS A 1 13.87 -16.65 6.29
CA LYS A 1 12.50 -16.36 6.76
C LYS A 1 11.53 -16.98 5.75
N LYS A 2 10.36 -17.46 6.20
CA LYS A 2 9.32 -18.04 5.34
C LYS A 2 8.41 -16.96 4.75
N PRO A 3 7.72 -17.21 3.64
CA PRO A 3 6.66 -16.32 3.16
C PRO A 3 5.47 -16.32 4.15
N TYR A 4 4.77 -15.20 4.19
CA TYR A 4 3.53 -15.04 4.94
C TYR A 4 2.35 -15.08 3.95
N LEU A 5 1.65 -16.21 3.88
CA LEU A 5 0.59 -16.46 2.90
C LEU A 5 -0.81 -16.41 3.51
N VAL A 6 -0.91 -16.63 4.81
CA VAL A 6 -2.18 -16.55 5.57
C VAL A 6 -2.02 -15.65 6.80
N PRO A 7 -3.10 -15.08 7.35
CA PRO A 7 -3.02 -14.21 8.53
C PRO A 7 -2.34 -14.85 9.74
N ALA A 8 -2.51 -16.17 9.92
CA ALA A 8 -1.86 -16.91 10.99
C ALA A 8 -0.33 -16.82 10.97
N ASP A 9 0.27 -16.60 9.79
CA ASP A 9 1.72 -16.48 9.64
C ASP A 9 2.30 -15.20 10.27
N VAL A 10 1.47 -14.17 10.47
CA VAL A 10 1.89 -12.89 11.07
C VAL A 10 1.44 -12.72 12.52
N LYS A 11 0.66 -13.67 13.05
CA LYS A 11 0.18 -13.62 14.43
C LYS A 11 1.35 -13.60 15.42
N GLY A 12 1.30 -12.63 16.34
CA GLY A 12 2.32 -12.44 17.39
C GLY A 12 3.61 -11.80 16.90
N LEU A 13 3.80 -11.56 15.60
CA LEU A 13 4.99 -10.92 15.06
C LEU A 13 5.03 -9.42 15.39
N LYS A 14 6.21 -8.86 15.49
CA LYS A 14 6.45 -7.41 15.57
C LYS A 14 6.28 -6.82 14.19
N ALA A 15 5.27 -5.96 14.00
CA ALA A 15 4.94 -5.38 12.70
C ALA A 15 5.33 -3.90 12.64
N ALA A 16 6.16 -3.53 11.67
CA ALA A 16 6.41 -2.12 11.38
C ALA A 16 5.11 -1.47 10.91
N SER A 17 4.67 -0.45 11.62
CA SER A 17 3.42 0.26 11.38
C SER A 17 3.71 1.73 11.09
N ALA A 18 2.99 2.32 10.15
CA ALA A 18 2.97 3.78 10.06
C ALA A 18 2.38 4.38 11.33
N ALA A 19 2.81 5.59 11.67
CA ALA A 19 2.36 6.30 12.88
C ALA A 19 0.92 6.83 12.72
N ASN A 20 -0.03 5.95 12.40
CA ASN A 20 -1.44 6.27 12.30
C ASN A 20 -2.33 5.12 12.79
N LYS A 21 -3.55 5.46 13.19
CA LYS A 21 -4.52 4.50 13.77
C LYS A 21 -4.93 3.38 12.80
N VAL A 22 -5.02 3.69 11.50
CA VAL A 22 -5.47 2.72 10.48
C VAL A 22 -4.45 1.59 10.32
N SER A 23 -3.14 1.94 10.22
CA SER A 23 -2.07 0.96 10.12
C SER A 23 -1.99 0.10 11.38
N ALA A 24 -2.08 0.71 12.56
CA ALA A 24 -2.07 -0.01 13.83
C ALA A 24 -3.27 -0.97 13.95
N ALA A 25 -4.48 -0.52 13.60
CA ALA A 25 -5.70 -1.33 13.64
C ALA A 25 -5.62 -2.52 12.67
N MET A 26 -5.06 -2.32 11.48
CA MET A 26 -4.84 -3.41 10.51
C MET A 26 -3.96 -4.52 11.11
N TRP A 27 -2.81 -4.18 11.65
CA TRP A 27 -1.91 -5.17 12.24
C TRP A 27 -2.51 -5.86 13.47
N THR A 28 -3.20 -5.09 14.32
CA THR A 28 -3.90 -5.64 15.50
C THR A 28 -4.98 -6.63 15.09
N ALA A 29 -5.76 -6.33 14.05
CA ALA A 29 -6.78 -7.25 13.54
C ALA A 29 -6.19 -8.56 13.00
N LEU A 30 -4.96 -8.51 12.48
CA LEU A 30 -4.21 -9.67 12.04
C LEU A 30 -3.52 -10.43 13.21
N GLY A 31 -3.67 -9.95 14.44
CA GLY A 31 -3.05 -10.53 15.62
C GLY A 31 -1.54 -10.28 15.73
N ALA A 32 -0.99 -9.35 14.97
CA ALA A 32 0.39 -8.90 15.08
C ALA A 32 0.52 -7.76 16.10
N ASN A 33 1.74 -7.46 16.50
CA ASN A 33 2.09 -6.41 17.45
C ASN A 33 2.62 -5.18 16.69
N PRO A 34 1.78 -4.15 16.41
CA PRO A 34 2.21 -2.98 15.66
C PRO A 34 3.16 -2.10 16.48
N THR A 35 4.29 -1.73 15.87
CA THR A 35 5.25 -0.76 16.43
C THR A 35 5.39 0.38 15.42
N PRO A 36 5.13 1.64 15.82
CA PRO A 36 5.36 2.79 14.96
C PRO A 36 6.84 2.91 14.60
N ILE A 37 7.17 2.82 13.32
CA ILE A 37 8.53 2.90 12.79
C ILE A 37 8.53 3.86 11.61
N GLY A 38 9.44 4.83 11.64
CA GLY A 38 9.63 5.77 10.52
C GLY A 38 10.06 5.04 9.25
N ILE A 39 9.59 5.52 8.09
CA ILE A 39 9.85 4.86 6.81
C ILE A 39 11.35 4.70 6.52
N THR A 40 12.18 5.63 6.95
CA THR A 40 13.64 5.60 6.81
C THR A 40 14.33 4.64 7.76
N GLU A 41 13.64 4.20 8.83
CA GLU A 41 14.18 3.34 9.90
C GLU A 41 13.80 1.87 9.71
N ILE A 42 12.92 1.55 8.76
CA ILE A 42 12.40 0.18 8.58
C ILE A 42 13.54 -0.81 8.30
N ALA A 43 14.53 -0.45 7.47
CA ALA A 43 15.64 -1.34 7.16
C ALA A 43 16.49 -1.68 8.39
N SER A 44 16.83 -0.69 9.22
CA SER A 44 17.57 -0.92 10.47
C SER A 44 16.72 -1.68 11.50
N ALA A 45 15.41 -1.43 11.54
CA ALA A 45 14.50 -2.17 12.40
C ALA A 45 14.46 -3.68 12.09
N PHE A 46 14.53 -4.06 10.81
CA PHE A 46 14.69 -5.47 10.42
C PHE A 46 16.05 -6.05 10.83
N GLN A 47 17.13 -5.28 10.68
CA GLN A 47 18.49 -5.72 11.04
C GLN A 47 18.64 -5.95 12.53
N THR A 48 18.06 -5.08 13.35
CA THR A 48 18.12 -5.16 14.82
C THR A 48 17.06 -6.08 15.43
N GLY A 49 16.16 -6.62 14.62
CA GLY A 49 15.04 -7.44 15.10
C GLY A 49 13.97 -6.65 15.83
N LEU A 50 13.91 -5.33 15.68
CA LEU A 50 12.81 -4.49 16.17
C LEU A 50 11.51 -4.78 15.44
N THR A 51 11.57 -5.21 14.18
CA THR A 51 10.42 -5.66 13.39
C THR A 51 10.68 -6.99 12.69
N ASP A 52 9.63 -7.78 12.52
CA ASP A 52 9.64 -9.07 11.80
C ASP A 52 8.94 -8.97 10.45
N VAL A 53 7.98 -8.05 10.34
CA VAL A 53 7.13 -7.88 9.15
C VAL A 53 6.82 -6.41 8.89
N ASN A 54 6.70 -6.06 7.61
CA ASN A 54 6.26 -4.74 7.15
C ASN A 54 5.35 -4.88 5.93
N ALA A 55 4.30 -4.06 5.86
CA ALA A 55 3.48 -3.90 4.66
C ALA A 55 3.95 -2.66 3.90
N THR A 56 4.34 -2.86 2.64
CA THR A 56 4.86 -1.77 1.80
C THR A 56 4.52 -2.01 0.33
N VAL A 57 4.69 -0.98 -0.49
CA VAL A 57 4.55 -1.07 -1.94
C VAL A 57 5.85 -1.54 -2.58
N VAL A 58 5.77 -2.35 -3.63
CA VAL A 58 6.96 -2.90 -4.28
C VAL A 58 7.85 -1.81 -4.89
N THR A 59 7.25 -0.69 -5.30
CA THR A 59 7.94 0.50 -5.82
C THR A 59 8.81 1.21 -4.78
N PHE A 60 8.59 0.97 -3.50
CA PHE A 60 9.46 1.41 -2.40
C PHE A 60 10.40 0.29 -1.92
N TYR A 61 9.92 -0.95 -1.86
CA TYR A 61 10.62 -2.10 -1.30
C TYR A 61 12.02 -2.33 -1.92
N LEU A 62 12.14 -2.31 -3.24
CA LEU A 62 13.43 -2.51 -3.89
C LEU A 62 14.34 -1.27 -3.83
N PRO A 63 13.89 -0.08 -4.26
CA PRO A 63 14.75 1.11 -4.26
C PRO A 63 15.24 1.53 -2.88
N SER A 64 14.47 1.27 -1.81
CA SER A 64 14.88 1.56 -0.44
C SER A 64 15.90 0.58 0.14
N GLY A 65 16.22 -0.51 -0.58
CA GLY A 65 17.13 -1.55 -0.10
C GLY A 65 16.51 -2.51 0.93
N LEU A 66 15.21 -2.43 1.22
CA LEU A 66 14.52 -3.36 2.12
C LEU A 66 14.64 -4.81 1.68
N SER A 67 14.72 -5.07 0.38
CA SER A 67 14.91 -6.40 -0.19
C SER A 67 16.20 -7.10 0.27
N LYS A 68 17.23 -6.35 0.69
CA LYS A 68 18.48 -6.89 1.20
C LYS A 68 18.36 -7.43 2.62
N VAL A 69 17.50 -6.84 3.43
CA VAL A 69 17.30 -7.22 4.85
C VAL A 69 16.07 -8.11 5.06
N ALA A 70 15.10 -8.04 4.15
CA ALA A 70 13.86 -8.81 4.16
C ALA A 70 13.61 -9.40 2.75
N PRO A 71 14.37 -10.44 2.31
CA PRO A 71 14.36 -10.90 0.92
C PRO A 71 13.13 -11.71 0.51
N VAL A 72 12.16 -11.91 1.38
CA VAL A 72 10.91 -12.62 1.08
C VAL A 72 9.77 -11.62 0.97
N LEU A 73 9.24 -11.48 -0.24
CA LEU A 73 8.08 -10.66 -0.57
C LEU A 73 6.83 -11.54 -0.69
N SER A 74 5.87 -11.36 0.20
CA SER A 74 4.54 -12.00 0.10
C SER A 74 3.57 -11.06 -0.61
N LYS A 75 3.09 -11.46 -1.79
CA LYS A 75 2.17 -10.66 -2.64
C LYS A 75 0.73 -10.81 -2.15
N VAL A 76 0.44 -10.38 -0.92
CA VAL A 76 -0.89 -10.48 -0.32
C VAL A 76 -1.86 -9.44 -0.90
N GLU A 77 -1.36 -8.26 -1.27
CA GLU A 77 -2.15 -7.15 -1.81
C GLU A 77 -3.20 -6.65 -0.81
N LEU A 78 -2.72 -6.26 0.38
CA LEU A 78 -3.56 -5.83 1.51
C LEU A 78 -4.32 -4.52 1.25
N ALA A 79 -3.78 -3.62 0.43
CA ALA A 79 -4.36 -2.33 0.11
C ALA A 79 -3.84 -1.80 -1.22
N ASP A 80 -4.63 -0.96 -1.86
CA ASP A 80 -4.15 -0.08 -2.92
C ASP A 80 -3.47 1.15 -2.31
N ALA A 81 -2.34 1.56 -2.88
CA ALA A 81 -1.61 2.76 -2.48
C ALA A 81 -1.68 3.79 -3.61
N PRO A 82 -2.69 4.67 -3.62
CA PRO A 82 -2.82 5.69 -4.65
C PRO A 82 -1.70 6.72 -4.52
N GLY A 83 -1.03 7.02 -5.65
CA GLY A 83 -0.12 8.15 -5.75
C GLY A 83 -0.88 9.42 -6.09
N ILE A 84 -0.60 10.52 -5.39
CA ILE A 84 -1.23 11.82 -5.60
C ILE A 84 -0.15 12.87 -5.75
N VAL A 85 -0.28 13.73 -6.76
CA VAL A 85 0.52 14.96 -6.89
C VAL A 85 -0.33 16.11 -6.37
N LEU A 86 0.16 16.80 -5.37
CA LEU A 86 -0.53 17.93 -4.74
C LEU A 86 0.25 19.21 -4.93
N MET A 87 -0.45 20.31 -5.15
CA MET A 87 0.10 21.66 -5.18
C MET A 87 -0.72 22.55 -4.24
N ASN A 88 -0.04 23.43 -3.51
CA ASN A 88 -0.74 24.42 -2.71
C ASN A 88 -1.55 25.35 -3.62
N LYS A 89 -2.86 25.49 -3.32
CA LYS A 89 -3.77 26.29 -4.16
C LYS A 89 -3.31 27.74 -4.30
N GLY A 90 -2.86 28.36 -3.23
CA GLY A 90 -2.38 29.75 -3.28
C GLY A 90 -1.10 29.92 -4.13
N VAL A 91 -0.28 28.88 -4.25
CA VAL A 91 0.86 28.88 -5.18
C VAL A 91 0.37 28.72 -6.62
N TYR A 92 -0.53 27.77 -6.88
CA TYR A 92 -1.11 27.55 -8.20
C TYR A 92 -1.82 28.81 -8.74
N ASP A 93 -2.64 29.47 -7.91
CA ASP A 93 -3.40 30.65 -8.30
C ASP A 93 -2.50 31.86 -8.65
N LYS A 94 -1.28 31.90 -8.09
CA LYS A 94 -0.28 32.97 -8.35
C LYS A 94 0.60 32.68 -9.57
N LEU A 95 0.53 31.49 -10.15
CA LEU A 95 1.28 31.17 -11.35
C LEU A 95 0.85 32.09 -12.52
N PRO A 96 1.77 32.58 -13.35
CA PRO A 96 1.44 33.20 -14.63
C PRO A 96 0.56 32.30 -15.48
N ALA A 97 -0.32 32.88 -16.28
CA ALA A 97 -1.30 32.13 -17.08
C ALA A 97 -0.64 31.07 -17.98
N ALA A 98 0.51 31.39 -18.58
CA ALA A 98 1.25 30.44 -19.43
C ALA A 98 1.79 29.23 -18.65
N GLU A 99 2.28 29.44 -17.43
CA GLU A 99 2.81 28.37 -16.57
C GLU A 99 1.68 27.47 -16.08
N ARG A 100 0.53 28.05 -15.70
CA ARG A 100 -0.67 27.33 -15.31
C ARG A 100 -1.19 26.45 -16.44
N ALA A 101 -1.28 27.01 -17.66
CA ALA A 101 -1.68 26.25 -18.83
C ALA A 101 -0.69 25.11 -19.17
N ALA A 102 0.60 25.33 -19.00
CA ALA A 102 1.61 24.30 -19.20
C ALA A 102 1.48 23.15 -18.17
N LEU A 103 1.21 23.49 -16.90
CA LEU A 103 0.98 22.52 -15.83
C LEU A 103 -0.29 21.70 -16.10
N ASP A 104 -1.39 22.34 -16.44
CA ASP A 104 -2.66 21.67 -16.75
C ASP A 104 -2.52 20.74 -17.95
N LYS A 105 -1.81 21.17 -18.99
CA LYS A 105 -1.48 20.34 -20.15
C LYS A 105 -0.61 19.15 -19.77
N ALA A 106 0.35 19.31 -18.86
CA ALA A 106 1.19 18.23 -18.38
C ALA A 106 0.38 17.18 -17.60
N ILE A 107 -0.55 17.63 -16.75
CA ILE A 107 -1.46 16.75 -15.98
C ILE A 107 -2.39 15.98 -16.93
N ALA A 108 -2.93 16.65 -17.94
CA ALA A 108 -3.84 16.04 -18.92
C ALA A 108 -3.15 15.09 -19.92
N ARG A 109 -1.80 15.06 -19.96
CA ARG A 109 -1.02 14.29 -20.94
C ARG A 109 -1.23 12.78 -20.84
N ARG A 110 -1.52 12.26 -19.65
CA ARG A 110 -1.76 10.83 -19.41
C ARG A 110 -3.05 10.63 -18.63
N SER A 111 -3.87 9.72 -19.09
CA SER A 111 -5.07 9.33 -18.35
C SER A 111 -4.70 8.54 -17.09
N ALA A 112 -5.59 8.52 -16.10
CA ALA A 112 -5.42 7.68 -14.90
C ALA A 112 -5.28 6.19 -15.26
N THR A 113 -5.94 5.73 -16.33
CA THR A 113 -5.82 4.35 -16.83
C THR A 113 -4.42 4.06 -17.36
N GLN A 114 -3.86 4.97 -18.17
CA GLN A 114 -2.49 4.83 -18.68
C GLN A 114 -1.47 4.80 -17.54
N LEU A 115 -1.57 5.75 -16.59
CA LEU A 115 -0.67 5.78 -15.42
C LEU A 115 -0.76 4.49 -14.60
N ARG A 116 -1.98 3.97 -14.40
CA ARG A 116 -2.17 2.70 -13.69
C ARG A 116 -1.52 1.52 -14.41
N GLN A 117 -1.62 1.44 -15.72
CA GLN A 117 -0.99 0.38 -16.52
C GLN A 117 0.53 0.47 -16.45
N GLU A 118 1.09 1.68 -16.58
CA GLU A 118 2.54 1.91 -16.45
C GLU A 118 3.06 1.50 -15.07
N ILE A 119 2.38 1.89 -13.99
CA ILE A 119 2.78 1.52 -12.62
C ILE A 119 2.70 0.00 -12.43
N ARG A 120 1.63 -0.67 -12.88
CA ARG A 120 1.53 -2.14 -12.78
C ARG A 120 2.62 -2.86 -13.56
N GLY A 121 2.97 -2.36 -14.75
CA GLY A 121 4.11 -2.87 -15.52
C GLY A 121 5.43 -2.69 -14.79
N PHE A 122 5.65 -1.52 -14.19
CA PHE A 122 6.84 -1.23 -13.39
C PHE A 122 6.93 -2.13 -12.15
N GLU A 123 5.83 -2.31 -11.42
CA GLU A 123 5.78 -3.23 -10.28
C GLU A 123 6.10 -4.68 -10.67
N ALA A 124 5.64 -5.15 -11.84
CA ALA A 124 5.97 -6.47 -12.35
C ALA A 124 7.48 -6.58 -12.62
N ALA A 125 8.06 -5.60 -13.32
CA ALA A 125 9.48 -5.56 -13.60
C ALA A 125 10.34 -5.55 -12.32
N LEU A 126 9.92 -4.81 -11.29
CA LEU A 126 10.60 -4.80 -9.99
C LEU A 126 10.57 -6.19 -9.32
N ARG A 127 9.43 -6.88 -9.35
CA ARG A 127 9.35 -8.25 -8.80
C ARG A 127 10.27 -9.21 -9.54
N ASP A 128 10.32 -9.13 -10.87
CA ASP A 128 11.23 -9.95 -11.69
C ASP A 128 12.71 -9.66 -11.38
N MET A 129 13.06 -8.39 -11.21
CA MET A 129 14.41 -8.00 -10.78
C MET A 129 14.75 -8.56 -9.40
N HIS A 130 13.81 -8.55 -8.46
CA HIS A 130 14.00 -9.13 -7.13
C HIS A 130 14.28 -10.63 -7.20
N VAL A 131 13.50 -11.37 -7.97
CA VAL A 131 13.70 -12.82 -8.15
C VAL A 131 15.07 -13.10 -8.82
N LYS A 132 15.44 -12.34 -9.87
CA LYS A 132 16.75 -12.46 -10.52
C LYS A 132 17.92 -12.18 -9.58
N ALA A 133 17.72 -11.33 -8.58
CA ALA A 133 18.70 -11.03 -7.54
C ALA A 133 18.72 -12.05 -6.38
N GLY A 134 18.01 -13.17 -6.50
CA GLY A 134 17.96 -14.24 -5.50
C GLY A 134 16.90 -14.05 -4.41
N GLY A 135 16.03 -13.03 -4.53
CA GLY A 135 14.90 -12.83 -3.63
C GLY A 135 13.73 -13.79 -3.94
N THR A 136 12.81 -13.88 -3.01
CA THR A 136 11.60 -14.71 -3.15
C THR A 136 10.35 -13.86 -3.27
N VAL A 137 9.51 -14.16 -4.27
CA VAL A 137 8.16 -13.63 -4.37
C VAL A 137 7.18 -14.78 -4.21
N ALA A 138 6.37 -14.73 -3.16
CA ALA A 138 5.36 -15.75 -2.86
C ALA A 138 3.96 -15.14 -3.03
N THR A 139 3.10 -15.82 -3.78
CA THR A 139 1.74 -15.38 -4.07
C THR A 139 0.75 -16.28 -3.33
N PRO A 140 -0.13 -15.72 -2.48
CA PRO A 140 -1.20 -16.49 -1.85
C PRO A 140 -2.18 -17.04 -2.90
N THR A 141 -2.78 -18.19 -2.62
CA THR A 141 -3.94 -18.68 -3.39
C THR A 141 -5.15 -17.76 -3.18
N PRO A 142 -6.21 -17.86 -4.02
CA PRO A 142 -7.46 -17.13 -3.79
C PRO A 142 -8.05 -17.36 -2.39
N GLU A 143 -8.03 -18.62 -1.90
CA GLU A 143 -8.55 -19.01 -0.60
C GLU A 143 -7.71 -18.43 0.55
N GLN A 144 -6.38 -18.41 0.40
CA GLN A 144 -5.48 -17.76 1.34
C GLN A 144 -5.70 -16.25 1.38
N ARG A 145 -5.90 -15.62 0.23
CA ARG A 145 -6.21 -14.19 0.14
C ARG A 145 -7.54 -13.84 0.79
N GLU A 146 -8.56 -14.70 0.64
CA GLU A 146 -9.86 -14.50 1.28
C GLU A 146 -9.77 -14.53 2.82
N GLN A 147 -8.86 -15.32 3.39
CA GLN A 147 -8.62 -15.29 4.85
C GLN A 147 -8.15 -13.90 5.33
N TRP A 148 -7.25 -13.23 4.58
CA TRP A 148 -6.83 -11.85 4.89
C TRP A 148 -8.01 -10.89 4.80
N ARG A 149 -8.77 -11.00 3.72
CA ARG A 149 -9.93 -10.13 3.49
C ARG A 149 -10.97 -10.26 4.59
N SER A 150 -11.33 -11.48 4.96
CA SER A 150 -12.35 -11.76 6.00
C SER A 150 -11.98 -11.20 7.36
N LEU A 151 -10.69 -11.15 7.70
CA LEU A 151 -10.23 -10.55 8.96
C LEU A 151 -10.15 -9.02 8.90
N LEU A 152 -9.84 -8.43 7.75
CA LEU A 152 -9.63 -6.99 7.63
C LEU A 152 -10.91 -6.23 7.28
N GLN A 153 -11.81 -6.82 6.50
CA GLN A 153 -13.04 -6.15 6.06
C GLN A 153 -13.90 -5.62 7.22
N PRO A 154 -14.10 -6.35 8.35
CA PRO A 154 -14.88 -5.84 9.48
C PRO A 154 -14.26 -4.64 10.20
N VAL A 155 -12.96 -4.40 10.01
CA VAL A 155 -12.24 -3.27 10.63
C VAL A 155 -12.51 -1.95 9.90
N TRP A 156 -12.79 -2.00 8.60
CA TRP A 156 -12.90 -0.80 7.76
C TRP A 156 -13.98 0.19 8.20
N PRO A 157 -15.24 -0.21 8.46
CA PRO A 157 -16.27 0.74 8.87
C PRO A 157 -15.90 1.52 10.14
N LYS A 158 -15.30 0.82 11.12
CA LYS A 158 -14.83 1.46 12.35
C LYS A 158 -13.72 2.47 12.06
N MET A 159 -12.72 2.09 11.26
CA MET A 159 -11.62 2.97 10.92
C MET A 159 -12.08 4.19 10.12
N VAL A 160 -13.01 4.02 9.21
CA VAL A 160 -13.61 5.13 8.44
C VAL A 160 -14.30 6.13 9.37
N GLN A 161 -15.02 5.66 10.38
CA GLN A 161 -15.65 6.53 11.38
C GLN A 161 -14.60 7.25 12.25
N GLU A 162 -13.54 6.56 12.65
CA GLU A 162 -12.46 7.16 13.45
C GLU A 162 -11.64 8.20 12.70
N VAL A 163 -11.48 8.05 11.38
CA VAL A 163 -10.87 9.06 10.52
C VAL A 163 -11.75 10.29 10.46
N GLY A 164 -13.07 10.12 10.37
CA GLY A 164 -14.05 11.22 10.40
C GLY A 164 -14.05 12.11 9.16
N GLY A 165 -14.57 13.31 9.27
CA GLY A 165 -14.67 14.26 8.18
C GLY A 165 -15.41 13.69 6.97
N GLU A 166 -14.83 13.81 5.79
CA GLU A 166 -15.40 13.29 4.52
C GLU A 166 -15.16 11.78 4.30
N ALA A 167 -14.40 11.10 5.17
CA ALA A 167 -14.04 9.71 4.96
C ALA A 167 -15.25 8.76 4.87
N PRO A 168 -16.32 8.89 5.68
CA PRO A 168 -17.51 8.04 5.54
C PRO A 168 -18.22 8.21 4.20
N ALA A 169 -18.37 9.45 3.72
CA ALA A 169 -19.02 9.74 2.44
C ALA A 169 -18.19 9.20 1.27
N PHE A 170 -16.88 9.41 1.31
CA PHE A 170 -15.94 8.91 0.31
C PHE A 170 -15.89 7.37 0.28
N PHE A 171 -15.87 6.72 1.43
CA PHE A 171 -15.89 5.26 1.52
C PHE A 171 -17.14 4.66 0.88
N LYS A 172 -18.31 5.25 1.13
CA LYS A 172 -19.57 4.85 0.50
C LYS A 172 -19.52 4.97 -1.04
N GLN A 173 -18.90 6.04 -1.56
CA GLN A 173 -18.71 6.20 -3.00
C GLN A 173 -17.76 5.12 -3.57
N MET A 174 -16.70 4.78 -2.88
CA MET A 174 -15.79 3.71 -3.27
C MET A 174 -16.49 2.36 -3.32
N GLU A 175 -17.31 2.02 -2.32
CA GLU A 175 -18.08 0.77 -2.30
C GLU A 175 -19.08 0.71 -3.47
N ALA A 176 -19.78 1.80 -3.75
CA ALA A 176 -20.70 1.88 -4.89
C ALA A 176 -19.96 1.71 -6.25
N ALA A 177 -18.80 2.36 -6.40
CA ALA A 177 -17.98 2.23 -7.60
C ALA A 177 -17.48 0.79 -7.77
N LYS A 178 -17.01 0.14 -6.71
CA LYS A 178 -16.58 -1.26 -6.71
C LYS A 178 -17.72 -2.18 -7.17
N SER A 179 -18.90 -2.07 -6.58
CA SER A 179 -20.08 -2.87 -6.93
C SER A 179 -20.49 -2.69 -8.40
N SER A 180 -20.31 -1.49 -8.97
CA SER A 180 -20.59 -1.23 -10.39
C SER A 180 -19.56 -1.87 -11.33
N CYS A 181 -18.30 -2.00 -10.88
CA CYS A 181 -17.27 -2.70 -11.65
C CYS A 181 -17.46 -4.21 -11.65
N GLU A 182 -17.80 -4.80 -10.50
CA GLU A 182 -18.04 -6.24 -10.35
C GLU A 182 -19.21 -6.74 -11.19
N LYS A 183 -20.21 -5.89 -11.47
CA LYS A 183 -21.35 -6.23 -12.36
C LYS A 183 -21.01 -6.19 -13.85
N LYS A 184 -19.84 -5.65 -14.24
CA LYS A 184 -19.42 -5.50 -15.64
C LYS A 184 -18.33 -6.50 -16.05
N SER A 185 -17.83 -7.27 -15.11
CA SER A 185 -16.84 -8.36 -15.31
C SER A 185 -17.50 -9.73 -15.27
#